data_51b441adaaccb544c03bbdf62a7e1bc8
#
_entry.id   51b441adaaccb544c03bbdf62a7e1bc8
#
_cell.length_a   1.000
_cell.length_b   1.000
_cell.length_c   1.000
_cell.angle_alpha   90.00
_cell.angle_beta   90.00
_cell.angle_gamma   90.00
#
_symmetry.space_group_name_H-M   'P 1'
#
loop_
_entity.id
_entity.type
_entity.pdbx_description
1 polymer ?
#
loop_
_entity_poly.entity_id
_entity_poly.type
_entity_poly.pdbx_seq_one_letter_code
_entity_poly.pdbx_strand_id
1 'polypeptide(L)'
;ERQAAVDLIATSTLPAATALRSGLAEKLAQGRLGDSLRLDVHAFAATSAEPAVKDALRRYLAITRKPEELATPELPYELLVAGGDPKRGRAIANEHLAANCTACHRFESDEGSEVGPSLKSVGSQRSNTELAESLVNPSAKIVPGFGFETLTLKNGEMIAGVVTSEPGPINQSYAVRLPDGSKRTVPADELAVRTLPVSVMPPMLGILTPAEIRDVVAYLETLRPKDKKAKK
;
A
#
# COMPACT_ATOMS: atom_id res chain seq x y z
N GLU A 1 -8.59 17.50 -14.00
CA GLU A 1 -8.49 18.03 -15.37
C GLU A 1 -7.16 17.66 -16.05
N ARG A 2 -5.99 17.91 -15.44
CA ARG A 2 -4.68 17.64 -16.06
C ARG A 2 -4.44 16.15 -16.33
N GLN A 3 -4.84 15.27 -15.42
CA GLN A 3 -4.75 13.82 -15.59
C GLN A 3 -5.64 13.35 -16.74
N ALA A 4 -6.90 13.83 -16.82
CA ALA A 4 -7.79 13.52 -17.93
C ALA A 4 -7.23 13.97 -19.30
N ALA A 5 -6.48 15.08 -19.33
CA ALA A 5 -5.79 15.50 -20.54
C ALA A 5 -4.65 14.54 -20.93
N VAL A 6 -3.91 13.99 -19.96
CA VAL A 6 -2.89 12.97 -20.23
C VAL A 6 -3.52 11.70 -20.77
N ASP A 7 -4.64 11.25 -20.22
CA ASP A 7 -5.37 10.07 -20.69
C ASP A 7 -5.86 10.24 -22.14
N LEU A 8 -6.37 11.44 -22.45
CA LEU A 8 -6.78 11.76 -23.82
C LEU A 8 -5.60 11.74 -24.81
N ILE A 9 -4.45 12.27 -24.43
CA ILE A 9 -3.21 12.25 -25.22
C ILE A 9 -2.71 10.81 -25.38
N ALA A 10 -2.76 10.01 -24.32
CA ALA A 10 -2.31 8.63 -24.33
C ALA A 10 -3.10 7.76 -25.34
N THR A 11 -4.41 7.97 -25.42
CA THR A 11 -5.32 7.16 -26.26
C THR A 11 -5.56 7.74 -27.66
N SER A 12 -5.16 8.99 -27.90
CA SER A 12 -5.38 9.67 -29.18
C SER A 12 -4.52 9.11 -30.31
N THR A 13 -5.14 8.89 -31.48
CA THR A 13 -4.48 8.48 -32.72
C THR A 13 -4.03 9.64 -33.60
N LEU A 14 -4.29 10.88 -33.21
CA LEU A 14 -3.91 12.06 -33.97
C LEU A 14 -2.37 12.20 -34.04
N PRO A 15 -1.80 12.61 -35.19
CA PRO A 15 -0.35 12.79 -35.30
C PRO A 15 0.24 13.76 -34.27
N ALA A 16 -0.49 14.82 -33.91
CA ALA A 16 -0.08 15.75 -32.88
C ALA A 16 0.08 15.11 -31.50
N ALA A 17 -0.70 14.06 -31.19
CA ALA A 17 -0.60 13.35 -29.91
C ALA A 17 0.73 12.59 -29.76
N THR A 18 1.33 12.10 -30.85
CA THR A 18 2.65 11.46 -30.83
C THR A 18 3.73 12.43 -30.32
N ALA A 19 3.77 13.65 -30.82
CA ALA A 19 4.72 14.66 -30.35
C ALA A 19 4.48 15.02 -28.87
N LEU A 20 3.22 15.09 -28.44
CA LEU A 20 2.86 15.37 -27.05
C LEU A 20 3.27 14.20 -26.13
N ARG A 21 3.02 12.93 -26.52
CA ARG A 21 3.46 11.75 -25.75
C ARG A 21 4.97 11.72 -25.57
N SER A 22 5.71 11.92 -26.66
CA SER A 22 7.18 11.98 -26.60
C SER A 22 7.67 13.14 -25.71
N GLY A 23 7.06 14.32 -25.81
CA GLY A 23 7.40 15.46 -24.96
C GLY A 23 7.08 15.25 -23.48
N LEU A 24 5.97 14.61 -23.14
CA LEU A 24 5.64 14.26 -21.76
C LEU A 24 6.59 13.20 -21.18
N ALA A 25 6.88 12.15 -21.95
CA ALA A 25 7.82 11.10 -21.56
C ALA A 25 9.24 11.67 -21.34
N GLU A 26 9.67 12.60 -22.20
CA GLU A 26 10.96 13.29 -22.03
C GLU A 26 10.99 14.14 -20.75
N LYS A 27 9.91 14.86 -20.43
CA LYS A 27 9.81 15.60 -19.17
C LYS A 27 9.85 14.67 -17.95
N LEU A 28 9.23 13.48 -18.04
CA LEU A 28 9.32 12.45 -17.00
C LEU A 28 10.79 12.02 -16.82
N ALA A 29 11.47 11.66 -17.91
CA ALA A 29 12.86 11.23 -17.89
C ALA A 29 13.82 12.27 -17.29
N GLN A 30 13.51 13.56 -17.48
CA GLN A 30 14.31 14.67 -16.97
C GLN A 30 13.89 15.15 -15.57
N GLY A 31 12.92 14.49 -14.91
CA GLY A 31 12.40 14.91 -13.60
C GLY A 31 11.67 16.25 -13.63
N ARG A 32 11.29 16.76 -14.80
CA ARG A 32 10.63 18.08 -14.99
C ARG A 32 9.10 17.97 -15.10
N LEU A 33 8.55 16.77 -14.96
CA LEU A 33 7.12 16.56 -14.93
C LEU A 33 6.59 16.78 -13.52
N GLY A 34 5.47 17.49 -13.38
CA GLY A 34 4.81 17.68 -12.09
C GLY A 34 4.37 16.34 -11.49
N ASP A 35 4.56 16.16 -10.19
CA ASP A 35 4.36 14.90 -9.47
C ASP A 35 2.98 14.27 -9.72
N SER A 36 1.93 15.10 -9.78
CA SER A 36 0.56 14.64 -10.01
C SER A 36 0.30 13.99 -11.37
N LEU A 37 1.21 14.13 -12.33
CA LEU A 37 1.09 13.57 -13.69
C LEU A 37 2.07 12.43 -13.96
N ARG A 38 3.04 12.19 -13.05
CA ARG A 38 4.10 11.23 -13.29
C ARG A 38 3.58 9.81 -13.47
N LEU A 39 2.62 9.38 -12.64
CA LEU A 39 2.03 8.06 -12.75
C LEU A 39 1.31 7.87 -14.09
N ASP A 40 0.52 8.86 -14.51
CA ASP A 40 -0.29 8.76 -15.73
C ASP A 40 0.61 8.75 -16.98
N VAL A 41 1.68 9.54 -16.97
CA VAL A 41 2.70 9.51 -18.05
C VAL A 41 3.49 8.21 -18.04
N HIS A 42 3.87 7.72 -16.88
CA HIS A 42 4.54 6.41 -16.74
C HIS A 42 3.65 5.29 -17.28
N ALA A 43 2.36 5.29 -16.94
CA ALA A 43 1.42 4.24 -17.34
C ALA A 43 1.29 4.13 -18.87
N PHE A 44 1.11 5.24 -19.60
CA PHE A 44 1.07 5.16 -21.06
C PHE A 44 2.44 4.84 -21.66
N ALA A 45 3.54 5.33 -21.07
CA ALA A 45 4.88 5.07 -21.57
C ALA A 45 5.24 3.56 -21.46
N ALA A 46 4.78 2.89 -20.41
CA ALA A 46 5.00 1.45 -20.21
C ALA A 46 4.34 0.59 -21.30
N THR A 47 3.21 1.03 -21.84
CA THR A 47 2.46 0.32 -22.90
C THR A 47 2.71 0.85 -24.31
N SER A 48 3.45 1.95 -24.45
CA SER A 48 3.67 2.61 -25.75
C SER A 48 4.49 1.75 -26.70
N ALA A 49 4.11 1.75 -27.98
CA ALA A 49 4.92 1.21 -29.06
C ALA A 49 5.96 2.19 -29.62
N GLU A 50 5.87 3.48 -29.27
CA GLU A 50 6.70 4.56 -29.83
C GLU A 50 8.15 4.48 -29.29
N PRO A 51 9.19 4.38 -30.17
CA PRO A 51 10.56 4.21 -29.73
C PRO A 51 11.06 5.34 -28.83
N ALA A 52 10.72 6.59 -29.12
CA ALA A 52 11.12 7.74 -28.32
C ALA A 52 10.52 7.72 -26.90
N VAL A 53 9.26 7.29 -26.77
CA VAL A 53 8.58 7.15 -25.46
C VAL A 53 9.22 6.03 -24.65
N LYS A 54 9.48 4.88 -25.27
CA LYS A 54 10.18 3.75 -24.62
C LYS A 54 11.59 4.12 -24.16
N ASP A 55 12.31 4.87 -24.95
CA ASP A 55 13.66 5.29 -24.59
C ASP A 55 13.64 6.26 -23.40
N ALA A 56 12.72 7.21 -23.40
CA ALA A 56 12.52 8.12 -22.28
C ALA A 56 12.17 7.35 -20.97
N LEU A 57 11.26 6.39 -21.04
CA LEU A 57 10.91 5.55 -19.89
C LEU A 57 12.12 4.76 -19.38
N ARG A 58 12.90 4.15 -20.27
CA ARG A 58 14.12 3.42 -19.89
C ARG A 58 15.13 4.33 -19.18
N ARG A 59 15.32 5.55 -19.64
CA ARG A 59 16.19 6.54 -18.99
C ARG A 59 15.64 6.95 -17.62
N TYR A 60 14.33 7.15 -17.50
CA TYR A 60 13.68 7.40 -16.22
C TYR A 60 13.93 6.27 -15.20
N LEU A 61 13.71 5.02 -15.61
CA LEU A 61 13.92 3.86 -14.76
C LEU A 61 15.40 3.59 -14.43
N ALA A 62 16.33 3.96 -15.29
CA ALA A 62 17.77 3.78 -15.08
C ALA A 62 18.38 4.78 -14.07
N ILE A 63 17.80 5.95 -13.90
CA ILE A 63 18.23 6.94 -12.90
C ILE A 63 17.85 6.47 -11.48
N THR A 64 16.91 5.64 -11.34
CA THR A 64 16.38 5.01 -10.14
C THR A 64 17.01 3.62 -10.11
N ARG A 65 17.83 2.97 -9.16
CA ARG A 65 17.06 2.92 -7.95
C ARG A 65 17.30 1.59 -7.35
N LYS A 66 17.42 1.66 -6.10
CA LYS A 66 17.52 0.47 -5.29
C LYS A 66 16.22 -0.33 -5.41
N PRO A 67 16.28 -1.68 -5.39
CA PRO A 67 15.09 -2.53 -5.49
C PRO A 67 13.99 -2.18 -4.47
N GLU A 68 14.38 -1.69 -3.28
CA GLU A 68 13.46 -1.29 -2.22
C GLU A 68 12.65 -0.02 -2.52
N GLU A 69 13.04 0.74 -3.55
CA GLU A 69 12.31 1.93 -4.00
C GLU A 69 11.23 1.61 -5.05
N LEU A 70 11.13 0.34 -5.46
CA LEU A 70 10.22 -0.11 -6.50
C LEU A 70 9.07 -0.94 -5.93
N ALA A 71 7.84 -0.59 -6.28
CA ALA A 71 6.65 -1.39 -6.02
C ALA A 71 6.64 -2.67 -6.88
N THR A 72 7.13 -2.55 -8.11
CA THR A 72 7.49 -3.63 -9.03
C THR A 72 8.78 -3.23 -9.75
N PRO A 73 9.46 -4.12 -10.49
CA PRO A 73 10.65 -3.78 -11.25
C PRO A 73 10.49 -2.54 -12.17
N GLU A 74 9.27 -2.19 -12.52
CA GLU A 74 8.94 -1.10 -13.45
C GLU A 74 8.09 0.03 -12.83
N LEU A 75 7.71 -0.06 -11.54
CA LEU A 75 6.83 0.90 -10.89
C LEU A 75 7.44 1.43 -9.60
N PRO A 76 8.08 2.61 -9.62
CA PRO A 76 8.58 3.26 -8.41
C PRO A 76 7.45 3.65 -7.44
N TYR A 77 7.67 3.47 -6.14
CA TYR A 77 6.71 3.88 -5.08
C TYR A 77 6.38 5.37 -5.13
N GLU A 78 7.34 6.22 -5.53
CA GLU A 78 7.12 7.66 -5.65
C GLU A 78 5.96 8.04 -6.59
N LEU A 79 5.66 7.17 -7.57
CA LEU A 79 4.54 7.38 -8.49
C LEU A 79 3.17 7.13 -7.82
N LEU A 80 3.15 6.38 -6.73
CA LEU A 80 1.94 6.02 -5.99
C LEU A 80 1.60 7.01 -4.87
N VAL A 81 2.41 8.05 -4.65
CA VAL A 81 2.29 8.91 -3.46
C VAL A 81 1.86 10.35 -3.75
N ALA A 82 1.80 10.75 -5.01
CA ALA A 82 1.48 12.12 -5.39
C ALA A 82 0.37 12.22 -6.44
N GLY A 83 -0.51 13.23 -6.26
CA GLY A 83 -1.57 13.53 -7.24
C GLY A 83 -2.81 12.63 -7.15
N GLY A 84 -2.97 11.86 -6.07
CA GLY A 84 -4.19 11.10 -5.81
C GLY A 84 -5.37 12.00 -5.41
N ASP A 85 -6.58 11.50 -5.63
CA ASP A 85 -7.82 12.13 -5.18
C ASP A 85 -8.31 11.46 -3.89
N PRO A 86 -8.26 12.15 -2.73
CA PRO A 86 -8.66 11.55 -1.46
C PRO A 86 -10.17 11.22 -1.39
N LYS A 87 -11.02 11.87 -2.19
CA LYS A 87 -12.45 11.53 -2.23
C LYS A 87 -12.67 10.19 -2.96
N ARG A 88 -12.00 9.99 -4.09
CA ARG A 88 -12.01 8.69 -4.77
C ARG A 88 -11.37 7.61 -3.91
N GLY A 89 -10.24 7.89 -3.28
CA GLY A 89 -9.58 6.97 -2.35
C GLY A 89 -10.48 6.55 -1.20
N ARG A 90 -11.26 7.48 -0.64
CA ARG A 90 -12.27 7.18 0.38
C ARG A 90 -13.37 6.25 -0.14
N ALA A 91 -13.90 6.52 -1.34
CA ALA A 91 -14.89 5.65 -1.97
C ALA A 91 -14.33 4.24 -2.20
N ILE A 92 -13.10 4.13 -2.75
CA ILE A 92 -12.43 2.84 -2.95
C ILE A 92 -12.28 2.10 -1.61
N ALA A 93 -11.75 2.75 -0.57
CA ALA A 93 -11.52 2.13 0.73
C ALA A 93 -12.82 1.61 1.40
N ASN A 94 -13.96 2.26 1.16
CA ASN A 94 -15.23 1.90 1.79
C ASN A 94 -16.14 1.02 0.92
N GLU A 95 -16.02 1.07 -0.40
CA GLU A 95 -17.04 0.54 -1.32
C GLU A 95 -16.49 -0.46 -2.35
N HIS A 96 -15.14 -0.56 -2.53
CA HIS A 96 -14.57 -1.46 -3.52
C HIS A 96 -14.69 -2.93 -3.09
N LEU A 97 -15.51 -3.68 -3.80
CA LEU A 97 -15.90 -5.06 -3.42
C LEU A 97 -14.71 -6.02 -3.27
N ALA A 98 -13.75 -5.97 -4.18
CA ALA A 98 -12.62 -6.92 -4.15
C ALA A 98 -11.54 -6.49 -3.13
N ALA A 99 -11.28 -5.19 -2.97
CA ALA A 99 -10.32 -4.70 -1.97
C ALA A 99 -10.86 -4.82 -0.55
N ASN A 100 -12.17 -4.59 -0.35
CA ASN A 100 -12.95 -4.81 0.87
C ASN A 100 -12.22 -4.40 2.17
N CYS A 101 -11.62 -3.21 2.17
CA CYS A 101 -10.73 -2.75 3.24
C CYS A 101 -11.44 -2.68 4.61
N THR A 102 -12.75 -2.35 4.60
CA THR A 102 -13.59 -2.24 5.81
C THR A 102 -13.85 -3.58 6.50
N ALA A 103 -13.65 -4.71 5.80
CA ALA A 103 -13.73 -6.03 6.42
C ALA A 103 -12.65 -6.23 7.51
N CYS A 104 -11.53 -5.52 7.40
CA CYS A 104 -10.39 -5.64 8.30
C CYS A 104 -10.06 -4.35 9.05
N HIS A 105 -10.30 -3.17 8.47
CA HIS A 105 -9.84 -1.88 9.00
C HIS A 105 -10.96 -0.94 9.41
N ARG A 106 -10.68 -0.13 10.44
CA ARG A 106 -11.48 1.04 10.84
C ARG A 106 -10.79 2.30 10.39
N PHE A 107 -11.53 3.20 9.72
CA PHE A 107 -10.97 4.43 9.14
C PHE A 107 -11.31 5.69 9.94
N GLU A 108 -12.58 6.01 10.14
CA GLU A 108 -13.03 7.28 10.71
C GLU A 108 -13.75 7.12 12.05
N SER A 109 -14.24 5.92 12.38
CA SER A 109 -14.94 5.61 13.63
C SER A 109 -14.19 4.56 14.46
N ASP A 110 -14.63 4.35 15.70
CA ASP A 110 -14.15 3.26 16.56
C ASP A 110 -14.96 1.97 16.34
N GLU A 111 -16.04 2.05 15.59
CA GLU A 111 -16.87 0.91 15.20
C GLU A 111 -16.27 0.21 13.98
N GLY A 112 -16.44 -1.11 13.91
CA GLY A 112 -16.01 -1.95 12.81
C GLY A 112 -15.02 -3.03 13.20
N SER A 113 -14.32 -3.57 12.22
CA SER A 113 -13.43 -4.73 12.37
C SER A 113 -12.16 -4.42 13.18
N GLU A 114 -11.70 -5.43 13.91
CA GLU A 114 -10.41 -5.44 14.63
C GLU A 114 -9.43 -6.49 14.06
N VAL A 115 -9.75 -7.04 12.88
CA VAL A 115 -8.89 -8.01 12.19
C VAL A 115 -7.58 -7.36 11.78
N GLY A 116 -7.65 -6.13 11.24
CA GLY A 116 -6.49 -5.30 10.94
C GLY A 116 -6.35 -4.12 11.90
N PRO A 117 -5.20 -3.42 11.87
CA PRO A 117 -4.99 -2.23 12.70
C PRO A 117 -5.98 -1.11 12.33
N SER A 118 -6.32 -0.28 13.34
CA SER A 118 -7.10 0.93 13.10
C SER A 118 -6.29 1.94 12.29
N LEU A 119 -6.88 2.51 11.25
CA LEU A 119 -6.27 3.49 10.36
C LEU A 119 -6.68 4.94 10.66
N LYS A 120 -7.44 5.19 11.74
CA LYS A 120 -7.98 6.51 12.11
C LYS A 120 -6.96 7.66 12.19
N SER A 121 -5.72 7.35 12.43
CA SER A 121 -4.63 8.32 12.56
C SER A 121 -3.41 7.96 11.72
N VAL A 122 -3.55 7.07 10.75
CA VAL A 122 -2.44 6.52 9.99
C VAL A 122 -1.66 7.59 9.22
N GLY A 123 -2.34 8.61 8.71
CA GLY A 123 -1.73 9.73 7.99
C GLY A 123 -0.86 10.66 8.85
N SER A 124 -0.88 10.51 10.19
CA SER A 124 0.06 11.18 11.09
C SER A 124 1.18 10.26 11.58
N GLN A 125 1.09 8.95 11.32
CA GLN A 125 2.01 7.92 11.81
C GLN A 125 2.93 7.36 10.73
N ARG A 126 2.54 7.51 9.46
CA ARG A 126 3.24 6.96 8.29
C ARG A 126 3.41 8.02 7.22
N SER A 127 4.54 7.95 6.53
CA SER A 127 4.75 8.68 5.28
C SER A 127 3.92 8.09 4.14
N ASN A 128 3.68 8.86 3.09
CA ASN A 128 2.94 8.38 1.91
C ASN A 128 3.65 7.18 1.25
N THR A 129 4.98 7.14 1.27
CA THR A 129 5.75 6.00 0.76
C THR A 129 5.52 4.74 1.61
N GLU A 130 5.51 4.85 2.94
CA GLU A 130 5.18 3.72 3.82
C GLU A 130 3.72 3.25 3.66
N LEU A 131 2.79 4.17 3.38
CA LEU A 131 1.41 3.83 3.07
C LEU A 131 1.31 3.06 1.74
N ALA A 132 2.00 3.53 0.71
CA ALA A 132 2.07 2.84 -0.59
C ALA A 132 2.73 1.46 -0.46
N GLU A 133 3.85 1.35 0.26
CA GLU A 133 4.51 0.08 0.55
C GLU A 133 3.56 -0.89 1.27
N SER A 134 2.82 -0.42 2.28
CA SER A 134 1.87 -1.27 3.03
C SER A 134 0.74 -1.81 2.15
N LEU A 135 0.34 -1.09 1.10
CA LEU A 135 -0.66 -1.54 0.14
C LEU A 135 -0.09 -2.54 -0.88
N VAL A 136 1.17 -2.34 -1.30
CA VAL A 136 1.81 -3.15 -2.35
C VAL A 136 2.50 -4.39 -1.78
N ASN A 137 3.20 -4.23 -0.66
CA ASN A 137 3.92 -5.29 0.04
C ASN A 137 3.59 -5.28 1.55
N PRO A 138 2.39 -5.71 1.93
CA PRO A 138 1.89 -5.61 3.30
C PRO A 138 2.69 -6.46 4.31
N SER A 139 3.52 -7.38 3.85
CA SER A 139 4.42 -8.17 4.72
C SER A 139 5.78 -7.51 4.95
N ALA A 140 6.12 -6.42 4.25
CA ALA A 140 7.39 -5.73 4.43
C ALA A 140 7.55 -5.17 5.86
N LYS A 141 6.44 -4.70 6.46
CA LYS A 141 6.45 -4.11 7.81
C LYS A 141 5.17 -4.44 8.57
N ILE A 142 5.21 -5.47 9.36
CA ILE A 142 4.06 -5.93 10.14
C ILE A 142 3.89 -5.07 11.41
N VAL A 143 2.68 -4.60 11.65
CA VAL A 143 2.32 -3.95 12.92
C VAL A 143 2.27 -5.01 14.03
N PRO A 144 2.92 -4.80 15.18
CA PRO A 144 2.85 -5.73 16.30
C PRO A 144 1.40 -6.12 16.66
N GLY A 145 1.15 -7.41 16.85
CA GLY A 145 -0.19 -7.93 17.13
C GLY A 145 -1.05 -8.25 15.89
N PHE A 146 -0.51 -8.07 14.66
CA PHE A 146 -1.23 -8.35 13.42
C PHE A 146 -0.49 -9.28 12.45
N GLY A 147 0.64 -9.87 12.88
CA GLY A 147 1.37 -10.87 12.10
C GLY A 147 0.75 -12.26 12.23
N PHE A 148 0.51 -12.93 11.10
CA PHE A 148 0.12 -14.33 11.07
C PHE A 148 1.38 -15.19 11.05
N GLU A 149 1.45 -16.18 11.94
CA GLU A 149 2.61 -17.03 12.16
C GLU A 149 2.20 -18.46 12.47
N THR A 150 3.16 -19.37 12.35
CA THR A 150 3.02 -20.74 12.85
C THR A 150 4.01 -20.95 13.98
N LEU A 151 3.49 -21.34 15.13
CA LEU A 151 4.23 -21.74 16.31
C LEU A 151 4.25 -23.27 16.38
N THR A 152 5.44 -23.88 16.32
CA THR A 152 5.63 -25.32 16.49
C THR A 152 6.09 -25.58 17.91
N LEU A 153 5.35 -26.37 18.66
CA LEU A 153 5.65 -26.72 20.06
C LEU A 153 6.66 -27.86 20.12
N LYS A 154 7.31 -28.05 21.28
CA LYS A 154 8.25 -29.14 21.55
C LYS A 154 7.64 -30.53 21.43
N ASN A 155 6.33 -30.67 21.62
CA ASN A 155 5.59 -31.91 21.42
C ASN A 155 5.23 -32.17 19.93
N GLY A 156 5.60 -31.29 18.99
CA GLY A 156 5.30 -31.39 17.57
C GLY A 156 3.97 -30.77 17.15
N GLU A 157 3.17 -30.25 18.07
CA GLU A 157 1.93 -29.55 17.73
C GLU A 157 2.22 -28.22 17.00
N MET A 158 1.42 -27.92 15.97
CA MET A 158 1.52 -26.68 15.20
C MET A 158 0.28 -25.81 15.44
N ILE A 159 0.50 -24.55 15.81
CA ILE A 159 -0.54 -23.55 16.06
C ILE A 159 -0.32 -22.40 15.08
N ALA A 160 -1.26 -22.22 14.14
CA ALA A 160 -1.20 -21.15 13.16
C ALA A 160 -2.23 -20.06 13.50
N GLY A 161 -1.82 -18.81 13.54
CA GLY A 161 -2.69 -17.69 13.87
C GLY A 161 -1.98 -16.36 13.97
N VAL A 162 -2.71 -15.33 14.36
CA VAL A 162 -2.16 -14.00 14.60
C VAL A 162 -1.63 -13.93 16.03
N VAL A 163 -0.33 -13.69 16.18
CA VAL A 163 0.28 -13.46 17.50
C VAL A 163 -0.09 -12.04 17.96
N THR A 164 -0.99 -11.97 18.93
CA THR A 164 -1.53 -10.70 19.46
C THR A 164 -0.76 -10.17 20.66
N SER A 165 0.02 -11.02 21.33
CA SER A 165 0.89 -10.63 22.44
C SER A 165 2.12 -11.54 22.49
N GLU A 166 3.25 -10.94 22.76
CA GLU A 166 4.54 -11.59 22.98
C GLU A 166 4.76 -11.90 24.47
N PRO A 167 5.59 -12.90 24.81
CA PRO A 167 6.05 -13.09 26.18
C PRO A 167 6.78 -11.84 26.71
N GLY A 168 6.54 -11.54 27.97
CA GLY A 168 7.17 -10.42 28.66
C GLY A 168 7.52 -10.79 30.11
N PRO A 169 8.02 -9.84 30.90
CA PRO A 169 8.49 -10.10 32.28
C PRO A 169 7.41 -10.68 33.21
N ILE A 170 6.15 -10.35 32.97
CA ILE A 170 5.01 -10.81 33.80
C ILE A 170 4.29 -11.96 33.12
N ASN A 171 4.07 -11.89 31.82
CA ASN A 171 3.39 -12.93 31.06
C ASN A 171 4.40 -13.69 30.19
N GLN A 172 4.70 -14.92 30.57
CA GLN A 172 5.67 -15.80 29.90
C GLN A 172 5.04 -16.61 28.74
N SER A 173 4.02 -16.04 28.09
CA SER A 173 3.26 -16.76 27.07
C SER A 173 2.94 -15.87 25.85
N TYR A 174 2.84 -16.51 24.70
CA TYR A 174 2.25 -15.91 23.51
C TYR A 174 0.73 -15.97 23.60
N ALA A 175 0.04 -14.91 23.19
CA ALA A 175 -1.40 -14.95 22.90
C ALA A 175 -1.60 -15.03 21.39
N VAL A 176 -2.27 -16.09 20.94
CA VAL A 176 -2.52 -16.35 19.52
C VAL A 176 -4.02 -16.32 19.26
N ARG A 177 -4.45 -15.49 18.30
CA ARG A 177 -5.82 -15.51 17.78
C ARG A 177 -5.86 -16.45 16.58
N LEU A 178 -6.64 -17.52 16.68
CA LEU A 178 -6.80 -18.53 15.64
C LEU A 178 -7.73 -18.02 14.50
N PRO A 179 -7.73 -18.67 13.32
CA PRO A 179 -8.58 -18.28 12.19
C PRO A 179 -10.09 -18.29 12.47
N ASP A 180 -10.54 -19.13 13.42
CA ASP A 180 -11.94 -19.20 13.87
C ASP A 180 -12.31 -18.10 14.88
N GLY A 181 -11.35 -17.19 15.20
CA GLY A 181 -11.51 -16.10 16.15
C GLY A 181 -11.25 -16.48 17.60
N SER A 182 -11.10 -17.77 17.93
CA SER A 182 -10.75 -18.21 19.27
C SER A 182 -9.34 -17.76 19.65
N LYS A 183 -9.05 -17.75 20.96
CA LYS A 183 -7.75 -17.36 21.50
C LYS A 183 -7.07 -18.56 22.15
N ARG A 184 -5.78 -18.71 21.89
CA ARG A 184 -4.94 -19.72 22.53
C ARG A 184 -3.73 -19.05 23.19
N THR A 185 -3.40 -19.49 24.37
CA THR A 185 -2.18 -19.12 25.10
C THR A 185 -1.15 -20.22 24.92
N VAL A 186 0.07 -19.85 24.55
CA VAL A 186 1.20 -20.75 24.30
C VAL A 186 2.33 -20.36 25.25
N PRO A 187 2.70 -21.17 26.25
CA PRO A 187 3.86 -20.90 27.08
C PRO A 187 5.14 -20.79 26.24
N ALA A 188 5.97 -19.80 26.55
CA ALA A 188 7.19 -19.56 25.78
C ALA A 188 8.19 -20.71 25.86
N ASP A 189 8.20 -21.43 26.99
CA ASP A 189 9.07 -22.58 27.22
C ASP A 189 8.61 -23.85 26.48
N GLU A 190 7.37 -23.90 25.99
CA GLU A 190 6.88 -24.97 25.12
C GLU A 190 7.20 -24.74 23.63
N LEU A 191 7.58 -23.55 23.24
CA LEU A 191 7.89 -23.20 21.84
C LEU A 191 9.21 -23.86 21.40
N ALA A 192 9.18 -24.54 20.26
CA ALA A 192 10.36 -25.07 19.60
C ALA A 192 10.80 -24.21 18.42
N VAL A 193 9.86 -23.83 17.53
CA VAL A 193 10.12 -23.05 16.31
C VAL A 193 8.98 -22.07 16.07
N ARG A 194 9.33 -20.91 15.50
CA ARG A 194 8.38 -19.87 15.07
C ARG A 194 8.72 -19.40 13.66
N THR A 195 7.73 -19.24 12.80
CA THR A 195 7.94 -18.64 11.48
C THR A 195 8.07 -17.13 11.59
N LEU A 196 8.60 -16.48 10.54
CA LEU A 196 8.49 -15.04 10.42
C LEU A 196 7.02 -14.64 10.22
N PRO A 197 6.60 -13.47 10.74
CA PRO A 197 5.25 -12.98 10.56
C PRO A 197 4.98 -12.62 9.10
N VAL A 198 3.77 -12.95 8.64
CA VAL A 198 3.25 -12.50 7.33
C VAL A 198 1.94 -11.76 7.52
N SER A 199 1.63 -10.85 6.60
CA SER A 199 0.37 -10.13 6.62
C SER A 199 -0.77 -11.01 6.11
N VAL A 200 -1.93 -10.96 6.78
CA VAL A 200 -3.19 -11.51 6.25
C VAL A 200 -3.84 -10.57 5.21
N MET A 201 -3.41 -9.31 5.15
CA MET A 201 -3.80 -8.39 4.10
C MET A 201 -3.11 -8.81 2.81
N PRO A 202 -3.85 -9.04 1.70
CA PRO A 202 -3.23 -9.36 0.43
C PRO A 202 -2.55 -8.12 -0.18
N PRO A 203 -1.54 -8.29 -1.05
CA PRO A 203 -1.04 -7.21 -1.88
C PRO A 203 -2.16 -6.59 -2.73
N MET A 204 -2.28 -5.26 -2.72
CA MET A 204 -3.35 -4.57 -3.45
C MET A 204 -3.05 -4.39 -4.94
N LEU A 205 -1.77 -4.44 -5.38
CA LEU A 205 -1.46 -4.51 -6.81
C LEU A 205 -2.06 -5.78 -7.42
N GLY A 206 -2.83 -5.61 -8.50
CA GLY A 206 -3.61 -6.69 -9.12
C GLY A 206 -5.08 -6.76 -8.66
N ILE A 207 -5.41 -6.21 -7.47
CA ILE A 207 -6.78 -5.97 -7.02
C ILE A 207 -7.19 -4.54 -7.35
N LEU A 208 -6.30 -3.59 -7.12
CA LEU A 208 -6.41 -2.17 -7.46
C LEU A 208 -5.41 -1.82 -8.55
N THR A 209 -5.78 -0.91 -9.41
CA THR A 209 -4.85 -0.27 -10.35
C THR A 209 -3.86 0.64 -9.61
N PRO A 210 -2.70 0.96 -10.17
CA PRO A 210 -1.79 1.93 -9.57
C PRO A 210 -2.42 3.30 -9.29
N ALA A 211 -3.35 3.76 -10.13
CA ALA A 211 -4.09 5.01 -9.93
C ALA A 211 -5.02 4.94 -8.71
N GLU A 212 -5.71 3.82 -8.53
CA GLU A 212 -6.56 3.58 -7.35
C GLU A 212 -5.73 3.47 -6.07
N ILE A 213 -4.58 2.81 -6.10
CA ILE A 213 -3.65 2.78 -4.96
C ILE A 213 -3.20 4.20 -4.60
N ARG A 214 -2.83 5.03 -5.59
CA ARG A 214 -2.48 6.43 -5.39
C ARG A 214 -3.61 7.22 -4.72
N ASP A 215 -4.85 7.02 -5.16
CA ASP A 215 -6.02 7.67 -4.58
C ASP A 215 -6.25 7.20 -3.12
N VAL A 216 -6.11 5.90 -2.84
CA VAL A 216 -6.21 5.35 -1.47
C VAL A 216 -5.09 5.94 -0.59
N VAL A 217 -3.85 6.03 -1.05
CA VAL A 217 -2.75 6.68 -0.31
C VAL A 217 -3.11 8.13 0.03
N ALA A 218 -3.65 8.89 -0.93
CA ALA A 218 -4.08 10.26 -0.71
C ALA A 218 -5.21 10.35 0.34
N TYR A 219 -6.13 9.40 0.38
CA TYR A 219 -7.14 9.33 1.42
C TYR A 219 -6.54 9.00 2.80
N LEU A 220 -5.71 7.97 2.88
CA LEU A 220 -5.07 7.55 4.14
C LEU A 220 -4.23 8.68 4.75
N GLU A 221 -3.56 9.50 3.94
CA GLU A 221 -2.84 10.69 4.39
C GLU A 221 -3.74 11.68 5.13
N THR A 222 -5.02 11.79 4.76
CA THR A 222 -5.98 12.68 5.42
C THR A 222 -6.43 12.19 6.79
N LEU A 223 -6.23 10.91 7.11
CA LEU A 223 -6.66 10.29 8.37
C LEU A 223 -5.72 10.69 9.49
N ARG A 224 -6.05 11.79 10.15
CA ARG A 224 -5.28 12.38 11.26
C ARG A 224 -6.19 12.52 12.49
N PRO A 225 -5.63 12.48 13.71
CA PRO A 225 -6.39 12.77 14.92
C PRO A 225 -7.12 14.12 14.74
N LYS A 226 -8.42 14.13 15.03
CA LYS A 226 -9.13 15.42 15.12
C LYS A 226 -8.52 16.18 16.30
N ASP A 227 -7.96 17.36 16.06
CA ASP A 227 -7.57 18.26 17.13
C ASP A 227 -8.77 18.42 18.06
N LYS A 228 -8.60 18.03 19.31
CA LYS A 228 -9.55 18.41 20.37
C LYS A 228 -9.43 19.92 20.49
N LYS A 229 -10.18 20.68 19.67
CA LYS A 229 -10.34 22.11 19.90
C LYS A 229 -10.76 22.23 21.36
N ALA A 230 -9.91 22.86 22.15
CA ALA A 230 -10.20 23.20 23.53
C ALA A 230 -11.60 23.83 23.55
N LYS A 231 -12.57 23.14 24.17
CA LYS A 231 -13.80 23.81 24.60
C LYS A 231 -13.35 24.81 25.67
N LYS A 232 -13.23 26.07 25.25
CA LYS A 232 -13.25 27.18 26.16
C LYS A 232 -14.68 27.47 26.57
#